data_9205d130c2188b88645f313c09f658b7
#
_entry.id   9205d130c2188b88645f313c09f658b7
#
_cell.length_a   1.000
_cell.length_b   1.000
_cell.length_c   1.000
_cell.angle_alpha   90.00
_cell.angle_beta   90.00
_cell.angle_gamma   90.00
#
_symmetry.space_group_name_H-M   'P 1'
#
loop_
_entity.id
_entity.type
_entity.pdbx_description
1 polymer ?
#
loop_
_entity_poly.entity_id
_entity_poly.type
_entity_poly.pdbx_seq_one_letter_code
_entity_poly.pdbx_strand_id
1 'polypeptide(L)'
;LRNLTILKRYSIIHGALLIFALATTNQAFSAESVNRYRSHYKAAILADAESGRILLHDRMHQKIYPASLVKMMVALIALEEIESGRISLQDKVKISRWTSKIGGHQVYLKQGEVFKFRELMKATVISSANDAAVAVAEHVSGQVKFFLKKMNERADELGMKKTRFYSVHGLPPGRGQKIDVSSAYDLYLLALELLKHPLYLSWSSIRLDTFRNGTFQLLNTNHRMIRNYRGMDGMKTGYHRRAGFNLVSTAKRKGQRYITVVLGAKNSRLRSKATKNLLDYGFENYLKYELNKKGDTVPFSVSVENGEAEGVSLQTTDAVTILLSQEEHKRLEIWPQIPKQITAPVKVEQQLGSLEYRLDGKLLGQVKLQTENAVPVQSFLSGGFTSMLTNLSDTN
;
A
#
# COMPACT_ATOMS: atom_id res chain seq x y z
N LEU A 1 29.65 -1.64 -20.34
CA LEU A 1 29.14 -3.02 -20.38
C LEU A 1 27.73 -3.16 -19.74
N ARG A 2 27.30 -2.23 -18.87
CA ARG A 2 25.93 -2.23 -18.28
C ARG A 2 24.85 -1.73 -19.25
N ASN A 3 25.17 -0.90 -20.22
CA ASN A 3 24.21 -0.32 -21.18
C ASN A 3 23.78 -1.28 -22.31
N LEU A 4 24.58 -2.32 -22.63
CA LEU A 4 24.24 -3.26 -23.71
C LEU A 4 23.10 -4.23 -23.33
N THR A 5 22.88 -4.49 -22.04
CA THR A 5 21.83 -5.43 -21.59
C THR A 5 20.43 -4.80 -21.64
N ILE A 6 20.33 -3.47 -21.61
CA ILE A 6 19.06 -2.74 -21.71
C ILE A 6 18.57 -2.69 -23.16
N LEU A 7 19.46 -2.52 -24.12
CA LEU A 7 19.12 -2.44 -25.55
C LEU A 7 18.46 -3.68 -26.16
N LYS A 8 18.65 -4.88 -25.58
CA LYS A 8 18.01 -6.12 -26.04
C LYS A 8 16.53 -6.27 -25.65
N ARG A 9 15.97 -5.34 -24.86
CA ARG A 9 14.59 -5.44 -24.33
C ARG A 9 13.57 -4.54 -25.03
N TYR A 10 14.00 -3.74 -26.00
CA TYR A 10 13.09 -2.90 -26.78
C TYR A 10 12.58 -3.67 -27.98
N SER A 11 11.39 -4.27 -27.87
CA SER A 11 10.66 -4.86 -29.00
C SER A 11 10.02 -3.76 -29.84
N ILE A 12 10.58 -3.51 -31.02
CA ILE A 12 9.95 -2.67 -32.07
C ILE A 12 8.82 -3.52 -32.68
N ILE A 13 7.58 -3.24 -32.33
CA ILE A 13 6.42 -3.85 -32.97
C ILE A 13 5.79 -2.81 -33.92
N HIS A 14 6.05 -3.00 -35.25
CA HIS A 14 5.22 -2.45 -36.30
C HIS A 14 3.91 -3.24 -36.36
N GLY A 15 2.81 -2.49 -36.46
CA GLY A 15 1.45 -2.96 -36.29
C GLY A 15 1.05 -4.18 -37.11
N ALA A 16 0.38 -5.09 -36.47
CA ALA A 16 -0.70 -5.92 -37.03
C ALA A 16 -1.64 -6.30 -35.90
N LEU A 17 -2.90 -5.89 -35.98
CA LEU A 17 -3.97 -6.34 -35.10
C LEU A 17 -4.10 -7.88 -35.29
N LEU A 18 -3.86 -8.61 -34.21
CA LEU A 18 -4.39 -9.97 -34.07
C LEU A 18 -4.91 -10.08 -32.62
N ILE A 19 -6.24 -10.02 -32.52
CA ILE A 19 -6.98 -10.30 -31.27
C ILE A 19 -6.78 -11.79 -30.98
N PHE A 20 -5.96 -12.09 -29.95
CA PHE A 20 -5.99 -13.40 -29.32
C PHE A 20 -6.37 -13.20 -27.85
N ALA A 21 -7.57 -13.64 -27.53
CA ALA A 21 -8.05 -13.83 -26.18
C ALA A 21 -7.17 -14.90 -25.51
N LEU A 22 -6.27 -14.47 -24.59
CA LEU A 22 -5.57 -15.34 -23.66
C LEU A 22 -5.96 -14.93 -22.25
N ALA A 23 -7.06 -15.51 -21.81
CA ALA A 23 -7.39 -15.59 -20.38
C ALA A 23 -6.35 -16.45 -19.66
N THR A 24 -5.88 -15.96 -18.50
CA THR A 24 -5.48 -16.75 -17.33
C THR A 24 -4.22 -17.61 -17.40
N THR A 25 -3.03 -17.00 -17.22
CA THR A 25 -1.85 -17.72 -16.70
C THR A 25 -1.23 -17.10 -15.43
N ASN A 26 -1.86 -16.10 -14.84
CA ASN A 26 -1.36 -15.44 -13.60
C ASN A 26 -1.58 -16.26 -12.31
N GLN A 27 -2.12 -17.48 -12.38
CA GLN A 27 -2.41 -18.29 -11.19
C GLN A 27 -1.35 -19.31 -10.81
N ALA A 28 -0.46 -19.71 -11.71
CA ALA A 28 0.43 -20.87 -11.48
C ALA A 28 1.59 -20.56 -10.52
N PHE A 29 2.18 -19.38 -10.56
CA PHE A 29 3.36 -19.05 -9.73
C PHE A 29 3.01 -18.68 -8.28
N SER A 30 1.84 -18.09 -8.04
CA SER A 30 1.35 -17.80 -6.68
C SER A 30 0.86 -19.05 -5.95
N ALA A 31 0.40 -20.08 -6.66
CA ALA A 31 -0.25 -21.26 -6.09
C ALA A 31 0.73 -22.19 -5.37
N GLU A 32 1.94 -22.37 -5.85
CA GLU A 32 2.87 -23.38 -5.32
C GLU A 32 3.54 -22.95 -4.01
N SER A 33 3.94 -21.69 -3.88
CA SER A 33 4.50 -21.16 -2.62
C SER A 33 3.42 -20.99 -1.54
N VAL A 34 2.19 -20.64 -1.92
CA VAL A 34 1.04 -20.55 -1.00
C VAL A 34 0.53 -21.94 -0.60
N ASN A 35 0.60 -22.94 -1.48
CA ASN A 35 0.14 -24.30 -1.20
C ASN A 35 0.83 -24.96 0.01
N ARG A 36 2.11 -24.69 0.25
CA ARG A 36 2.85 -25.24 1.40
C ARG A 36 2.25 -24.83 2.75
N TYR A 37 1.52 -23.70 2.84
CA TYR A 37 0.97 -23.16 4.10
C TYR A 37 -0.56 -23.09 4.12
N ARG A 38 -1.21 -23.50 3.05
CA ARG A 38 -2.66 -23.40 2.83
C ARG A 38 -3.53 -24.11 3.87
N SER A 39 -2.99 -25.16 4.50
CA SER A 39 -3.67 -25.90 5.56
C SER A 39 -3.69 -25.19 6.93
N HIS A 40 -2.94 -24.09 7.07
CA HIS A 40 -2.73 -23.42 8.35
C HIS A 40 -3.74 -22.31 8.65
N TYR A 41 -4.44 -21.79 7.60
CA TYR A 41 -5.35 -20.65 7.69
C TYR A 41 -6.52 -20.79 6.71
N LYS A 42 -7.52 -19.92 6.83
CA LYS A 42 -8.66 -19.84 5.90
C LYS A 42 -8.43 -18.86 4.74
N ALA A 43 -7.78 -17.73 5.00
CA ALA A 43 -7.44 -16.73 3.97
C ALA A 43 -6.14 -16.03 4.35
N ALA A 44 -5.38 -15.60 3.33
CA ALA A 44 -4.14 -14.86 3.54
C ALA A 44 -3.83 -13.87 2.41
N ILE A 45 -3.06 -12.82 2.75
CA ILE A 45 -2.47 -11.85 1.84
C ILE A 45 -1.04 -11.54 2.30
N LEU A 46 -0.15 -11.36 1.32
CA LEU A 46 1.09 -10.61 1.42
C LEU A 46 1.03 -9.47 0.41
N ALA A 47 1.30 -8.25 0.85
CA ALA A 47 1.30 -7.07 -0.01
C ALA A 47 2.49 -6.15 0.30
N ASP A 48 2.96 -5.42 -0.70
CA ASP A 48 3.85 -4.29 -0.53
C ASP A 48 3.04 -3.10 -0.01
N ALA A 49 3.51 -2.48 1.07
CA ALA A 49 2.79 -1.38 1.71
C ALA A 49 2.97 -0.03 0.98
N GLU A 50 4.01 0.11 0.17
CA GLU A 50 4.33 1.36 -0.53
C GLU A 50 3.52 1.50 -1.82
N SER A 51 3.56 0.48 -2.66
CA SER A 51 2.80 0.47 -3.92
C SER A 51 1.36 -0.03 -3.76
N GLY A 52 1.02 -0.65 -2.65
CA GLY A 52 -0.25 -1.32 -2.46
C GLY A 52 -0.39 -2.60 -3.30
N ARG A 53 0.70 -3.12 -3.91
CA ARG A 53 0.64 -4.32 -4.74
C ARG A 53 0.52 -5.58 -3.89
N ILE A 54 -0.50 -6.38 -4.18
CA ILE A 54 -0.64 -7.73 -3.59
C ILE A 54 0.34 -8.66 -4.30
N LEU A 55 1.28 -9.23 -3.54
CA LEU A 55 2.34 -10.10 -4.02
C LEU A 55 1.93 -11.57 -3.98
N LEU A 56 1.23 -11.96 -2.91
CA LEU A 56 0.65 -13.30 -2.74
C LEU A 56 -0.72 -13.20 -2.09
N HIS A 57 -1.62 -14.10 -2.49
CA HIS A 57 -2.92 -14.23 -1.82
C HIS A 57 -3.45 -15.65 -1.88
N ASP A 58 -4.30 -15.99 -0.92
CA ASP A 58 -5.12 -17.19 -0.92
C ASP A 58 -6.51 -16.85 -0.37
N ARG A 59 -7.55 -17.16 -1.15
CA ARG A 59 -8.96 -16.96 -0.77
C ARG A 59 -9.24 -15.55 -0.19
N MET A 60 -8.58 -14.51 -0.70
CA MET A 60 -8.56 -13.18 -0.12
C MET A 60 -9.95 -12.52 0.02
N HIS A 61 -10.92 -12.92 -0.81
CA HIS A 61 -12.30 -12.42 -0.75
C HIS A 61 -13.26 -13.33 0.05
N GLN A 62 -12.74 -14.41 0.66
CA GLN A 62 -13.54 -15.28 1.50
C GLN A 62 -14.06 -14.52 2.71
N LYS A 63 -15.38 -14.58 2.93
CA LYS A 63 -16.03 -13.99 4.10
C LYS A 63 -15.63 -14.73 5.37
N ILE A 64 -15.13 -14.01 6.35
CA ILE A 64 -14.68 -14.52 7.64
C ILE A 64 -15.15 -13.62 8.79
N TYR A 65 -14.93 -14.08 10.02
CA TYR A 65 -15.21 -13.30 11.23
C TYR A 65 -13.91 -12.64 11.72
N PRO A 66 -13.84 -11.29 11.74
CA PRO A 66 -12.63 -10.55 12.08
C PRO A 66 -12.25 -10.65 13.56
N ALA A 67 -13.20 -10.89 14.46
CA ALA A 67 -13.02 -10.79 15.91
C ALA A 67 -12.43 -9.40 16.26
N SER A 68 -11.49 -9.29 17.20
CA SER A 68 -10.91 -8.00 17.61
C SER A 68 -10.15 -7.22 16.52
N LEU A 69 -10.09 -7.71 15.25
CA LEU A 69 -9.59 -6.89 14.15
C LEU A 69 -10.55 -5.72 13.84
N VAL A 70 -11.82 -5.75 14.27
CA VAL A 70 -12.75 -4.61 14.18
C VAL A 70 -12.20 -3.36 14.83
N LYS A 71 -11.35 -3.51 15.87
CA LYS A 71 -10.71 -2.38 16.57
C LYS A 71 -9.71 -1.61 15.71
N MET A 72 -9.29 -2.16 14.58
CA MET A 72 -8.53 -1.41 13.59
C MET A 72 -9.37 -0.27 13.00
N MET A 73 -10.66 -0.53 12.66
CA MET A 73 -11.58 0.51 12.21
C MET A 73 -11.92 1.50 13.33
N VAL A 74 -12.06 1.02 14.57
CA VAL A 74 -12.24 1.92 15.74
C VAL A 74 -11.06 2.88 15.86
N ALA A 75 -9.84 2.36 15.73
CA ALA A 75 -8.63 3.18 15.81
C ALA A 75 -8.53 4.15 14.62
N LEU A 76 -8.86 3.73 13.41
CA LEU A 76 -8.83 4.59 12.22
C LEU A 76 -9.74 5.80 12.40
N ILE A 77 -11.03 5.59 12.71
CA ILE A 77 -11.97 6.70 12.90
C ILE A 77 -11.51 7.63 14.03
N ALA A 78 -11.04 7.07 15.15
CA ALA A 78 -10.56 7.89 16.26
C ALA A 78 -9.32 8.74 15.88
N LEU A 79 -8.42 8.21 15.06
CA LEU A 79 -7.25 8.95 14.55
C LEU A 79 -7.66 10.05 13.57
N GLU A 80 -8.59 9.77 12.66
CA GLU A 80 -9.14 10.78 11.74
C GLU A 80 -9.85 11.92 12.49
N GLU A 81 -10.57 11.62 13.58
CA GLU A 81 -11.18 12.66 14.46
C GLU A 81 -10.13 13.49 15.19
N ILE A 82 -9.01 12.87 15.62
CA ILE A 82 -7.89 13.60 16.25
C ILE A 82 -7.20 14.51 15.22
N GLU A 83 -6.88 14.01 14.05
CA GLU A 83 -6.21 14.76 12.98
C GLU A 83 -7.04 15.92 12.46
N SER A 84 -8.36 15.78 12.46
CA SER A 84 -9.28 16.88 12.12
C SER A 84 -9.48 17.90 13.25
N GLY A 85 -8.87 17.70 14.42
CA GLY A 85 -8.99 18.59 15.57
C GLY A 85 -10.31 18.52 16.34
N ARG A 86 -11.23 17.58 15.97
CA ARG A 86 -12.52 17.42 16.68
C ARG A 86 -12.37 16.74 18.04
N ILE A 87 -11.31 15.97 18.22
CA ILE A 87 -10.97 15.27 19.48
C ILE A 87 -9.50 15.48 19.80
N SER A 88 -9.19 15.60 21.09
CA SER A 88 -7.82 15.69 21.59
C SER A 88 -7.41 14.41 22.33
N LEU A 89 -6.16 14.01 22.18
CA LEU A 89 -5.55 12.95 23.00
C LEU A 89 -5.60 13.24 24.50
N GLN A 90 -5.78 14.51 24.89
CA GLN A 90 -5.86 14.97 26.28
C GLN A 90 -7.29 15.03 26.81
N ASP A 91 -8.31 14.80 25.98
CA ASP A 91 -9.72 14.80 26.39
C ASP A 91 -9.94 13.87 27.57
N LYS A 92 -10.70 14.34 28.54
CA LYS A 92 -11.12 13.58 29.72
C LYS A 92 -12.36 12.78 29.40
N VAL A 93 -12.25 11.45 29.33
CA VAL A 93 -13.34 10.53 29.01
C VAL A 93 -13.87 9.93 30.31
N LYS A 94 -15.13 10.24 30.67
CA LYS A 94 -15.82 9.64 31.79
C LYS A 94 -16.44 8.31 31.37
N ILE A 95 -16.13 7.24 32.11
CA ILE A 95 -16.57 5.88 31.80
C ILE A 95 -18.07 5.70 32.12
N SER A 96 -18.82 5.26 31.13
CA SER A 96 -20.25 4.99 31.26
C SER A 96 -20.52 3.68 32.02
N ARG A 97 -21.76 3.54 32.52
CA ARG A 97 -22.24 2.27 33.09
C ARG A 97 -22.22 1.13 32.06
N TRP A 98 -22.49 1.45 30.79
CA TRP A 98 -22.47 0.46 29.72
C TRP A 98 -21.06 -0.05 29.45
N THR A 99 -20.09 0.84 29.27
CA THR A 99 -18.68 0.52 29.07
C THR A 99 -18.12 -0.37 30.19
N SER A 100 -18.47 -0.07 31.47
CA SER A 100 -17.98 -0.87 32.61
C SER A 100 -18.51 -2.31 32.69
N LYS A 101 -19.52 -2.66 31.89
CA LYS A 101 -20.11 -4.01 31.84
C LYS A 101 -19.64 -4.85 30.66
N ILE A 102 -18.81 -4.28 29.76
CA ILE A 102 -18.29 -4.99 28.59
C ILE A 102 -17.33 -6.08 29.02
N GLY A 103 -17.61 -7.31 28.57
CA GLY A 103 -16.81 -8.50 28.92
C GLY A 103 -15.65 -8.79 27.98
N GLY A 104 -15.06 -9.96 28.17
CA GLY A 104 -13.92 -10.45 27.38
C GLY A 104 -12.59 -9.83 27.81
N HIS A 105 -11.72 -9.49 26.87
CA HIS A 105 -10.44 -8.84 27.20
C HIS A 105 -10.64 -7.37 27.58
N GLN A 106 -10.20 -6.97 28.78
CA GLN A 106 -10.53 -5.69 29.40
C GLN A 106 -9.31 -5.07 30.10
N VAL A 107 -9.40 -3.76 30.38
CA VAL A 107 -8.56 -3.04 31.36
C VAL A 107 -9.38 -2.70 32.61
N TYR A 108 -10.54 -3.31 32.75
CA TYR A 108 -11.45 -3.25 33.92
C TYR A 108 -11.87 -1.83 34.29
N LEU A 109 -12.37 -1.10 33.28
CA LEU A 109 -12.91 0.26 33.48
C LEU A 109 -14.15 0.24 34.38
N LYS A 110 -14.17 1.09 35.42
CA LYS A 110 -15.31 1.21 36.34
C LYS A 110 -16.13 2.45 35.98
N GLN A 111 -17.44 2.35 36.17
CA GLN A 111 -18.36 3.48 35.98
C GLN A 111 -17.91 4.70 36.78
N GLY A 112 -17.89 5.87 36.11
CA GLY A 112 -17.51 7.15 36.71
C GLY A 112 -16.01 7.44 36.73
N GLU A 113 -15.13 6.46 36.48
CA GLU A 113 -13.69 6.73 36.28
C GLU A 113 -13.48 7.68 35.10
N VAL A 114 -12.39 8.42 35.15
CA VAL A 114 -12.02 9.37 34.10
C VAL A 114 -10.60 9.08 33.62
N PHE A 115 -10.45 8.88 32.32
CA PHE A 115 -9.15 8.64 31.67
C PHE A 115 -8.90 9.66 30.57
N LYS A 116 -7.63 9.92 30.24
CA LYS A 116 -7.31 10.63 29.01
C LYS A 116 -7.66 9.75 27.80
N PHE A 117 -8.16 10.35 26.72
CA PHE A 117 -8.49 9.64 25.47
C PHE A 117 -7.30 8.83 24.96
N ARG A 118 -6.08 9.36 25.04
CA ARG A 118 -4.82 8.67 24.71
C ARG A 118 -4.66 7.34 25.44
N GLU A 119 -5.00 7.26 26.71
CA GLU A 119 -4.85 6.03 27.51
C GLU A 119 -5.82 4.94 27.02
N LEU A 120 -7.06 5.32 26.69
CA LEU A 120 -8.07 4.42 26.15
C LEU A 120 -7.70 3.93 24.74
N MET A 121 -7.15 4.81 23.89
CA MET A 121 -6.64 4.44 22.59
C MET A 121 -5.48 3.43 22.70
N LYS A 122 -4.52 3.65 23.58
CA LYS A 122 -3.41 2.72 23.84
C LYS A 122 -3.93 1.38 24.36
N ALA A 123 -4.88 1.37 25.30
CA ALA A 123 -5.50 0.14 25.77
C ALA A 123 -6.22 -0.64 24.64
N THR A 124 -6.90 0.08 23.74
CA THR A 124 -7.58 -0.50 22.58
C THR A 124 -6.61 -1.13 21.58
N VAL A 125 -5.52 -0.45 21.23
CA VAL A 125 -4.55 -0.87 20.22
C VAL A 125 -3.60 -1.92 20.77
N ILE A 126 -2.97 -1.67 21.91
CA ILE A 126 -1.90 -2.52 22.51
C ILE A 126 -2.49 -3.81 23.07
N SER A 127 -3.35 -3.69 24.08
CA SER A 127 -3.90 -4.85 24.78
C SER A 127 -5.21 -5.38 24.17
N SER A 128 -5.79 -4.66 23.21
CA SER A 128 -7.07 -5.07 22.60
C SER A 128 -8.27 -5.00 23.56
N ALA A 129 -8.26 -4.10 24.54
CA ALA A 129 -9.32 -3.97 25.54
C ALA A 129 -10.68 -3.63 24.91
N ASN A 130 -11.69 -4.41 25.27
CA ASN A 130 -13.05 -4.24 24.72
C ASN A 130 -13.76 -3.04 25.35
N ASP A 131 -13.63 -2.88 26.66
CA ASP A 131 -14.17 -1.76 27.42
C ASP A 131 -13.57 -0.44 26.95
N ALA A 132 -12.25 -0.38 26.71
CA ALA A 132 -11.59 0.80 26.16
C ALA A 132 -12.11 1.12 24.73
N ALA A 133 -12.31 0.12 23.87
CA ALA A 133 -12.84 0.34 22.53
C ALA A 133 -14.28 0.91 22.56
N VAL A 134 -15.10 0.49 23.51
CA VAL A 134 -16.45 1.05 23.72
C VAL A 134 -16.35 2.49 24.24
N ALA A 135 -15.47 2.77 25.20
CA ALA A 135 -15.26 4.12 25.71
C ALA A 135 -14.79 5.09 24.60
N VAL A 136 -13.88 4.64 23.73
CA VAL A 136 -13.46 5.39 22.54
C VAL A 136 -14.66 5.69 21.63
N ALA A 137 -15.46 4.69 21.31
CA ALA A 137 -16.63 4.87 20.45
C ALA A 137 -17.69 5.81 21.04
N GLU A 138 -17.96 5.70 22.36
CA GLU A 138 -18.88 6.60 23.07
C GLU A 138 -18.37 8.04 23.08
N HIS A 139 -17.08 8.26 23.32
CA HIS A 139 -16.49 9.59 23.30
C HIS A 139 -16.55 10.25 21.91
N VAL A 140 -16.21 9.51 20.88
CA VAL A 140 -16.17 10.00 19.48
C VAL A 140 -17.58 10.33 18.95
N SER A 141 -18.61 9.55 19.32
CA SER A 141 -19.93 9.64 18.67
C SER A 141 -21.10 9.76 19.64
N GLY A 142 -20.84 9.94 20.94
CA GLY A 142 -21.86 9.99 22.00
C GLY A 142 -22.49 8.62 22.29
N GLN A 143 -22.75 7.81 21.26
CA GLN A 143 -23.34 6.47 21.39
C GLN A 143 -22.72 5.49 20.41
N VAL A 144 -22.54 4.23 20.84
CA VAL A 144 -21.95 3.15 20.02
C VAL A 144 -22.70 2.96 18.70
N LYS A 145 -24.02 3.13 18.65
CA LYS A 145 -24.80 2.98 17.42
C LYS A 145 -24.40 3.99 16.34
N PHE A 146 -24.08 5.22 16.70
CA PHE A 146 -23.63 6.25 15.77
C PHE A 146 -22.20 6.00 15.31
N PHE A 147 -21.35 5.49 16.22
CA PHE A 147 -20.00 5.07 15.86
C PHE A 147 -20.01 3.89 14.87
N LEU A 148 -20.88 2.89 15.09
CA LEU A 148 -21.08 1.77 14.16
C LEU A 148 -21.54 2.23 12.78
N LYS A 149 -22.36 3.27 12.70
CA LYS A 149 -22.74 3.89 11.43
C LYS A 149 -21.49 4.43 10.73
N LYS A 150 -20.68 5.25 11.41
CA LYS A 150 -19.39 5.76 10.88
C LYS A 150 -18.46 4.63 10.43
N MET A 151 -18.32 3.55 11.24
CA MET A 151 -17.48 2.40 10.86
C MET A 151 -17.92 1.77 9.54
N ASN A 152 -19.22 1.61 9.32
CA ASN A 152 -19.73 1.01 8.09
C ASN A 152 -19.64 1.96 6.90
N GLU A 153 -19.90 3.25 7.09
CA GLU A 153 -19.72 4.29 6.06
C GLU A 153 -18.24 4.33 5.64
N ARG A 154 -17.32 4.36 6.61
CA ARG A 154 -15.88 4.37 6.30
C ARG A 154 -15.41 3.08 5.61
N ALA A 155 -15.99 1.93 5.97
CA ALA A 155 -15.73 0.67 5.26
C ALA A 155 -16.19 0.72 3.80
N ASP A 156 -17.35 1.31 3.53
CA ASP A 156 -17.88 1.49 2.18
C ASP A 156 -16.97 2.43 1.36
N GLU A 157 -16.52 3.57 1.93
CA GLU A 157 -15.56 4.51 1.32
C GLU A 157 -14.21 3.86 0.97
N LEU A 158 -13.71 2.99 1.85
CA LEU A 158 -12.47 2.22 1.60
C LEU A 158 -12.65 1.07 0.60
N GLY A 159 -13.86 0.83 0.11
CA GLY A 159 -14.15 -0.27 -0.81
C GLY A 159 -14.15 -1.65 -0.15
N MET A 160 -14.39 -1.74 1.16
CA MET A 160 -14.44 -2.99 1.95
C MET A 160 -15.76 -3.76 1.73
N LYS A 161 -15.99 -4.21 0.50
CA LYS A 161 -17.29 -4.77 0.01
C LYS A 161 -17.76 -6.04 0.72
N LYS A 162 -16.90 -6.74 1.45
CA LYS A 162 -17.24 -7.97 2.20
C LYS A 162 -17.31 -7.71 3.70
N THR A 163 -17.23 -6.44 4.14
CA THR A 163 -17.18 -6.05 5.55
C THR A 163 -18.52 -5.48 6.00
N ARG A 164 -18.95 -5.89 7.20
CA ARG A 164 -20.03 -5.26 7.94
C ARG A 164 -19.76 -5.36 9.43
N PHE A 165 -19.74 -4.21 10.09
CA PHE A 165 -19.53 -4.10 11.53
C PHE A 165 -20.85 -4.02 12.27
N TYR A 166 -20.98 -4.82 13.33
CA TYR A 166 -22.12 -4.85 14.26
C TYR A 166 -21.67 -4.62 15.71
N SER A 167 -20.36 -4.58 15.94
CA SER A 167 -19.76 -4.25 17.22
C SER A 167 -18.48 -3.41 17.05
N VAL A 168 -18.07 -2.73 18.11
CA VAL A 168 -16.77 -1.99 18.18
C VAL A 168 -15.66 -2.83 18.81
N HIS A 169 -15.96 -4.06 19.24
CA HIS A 169 -15.03 -4.91 20.01
C HIS A 169 -14.76 -6.28 19.39
N GLY A 170 -15.68 -6.81 18.56
CA GLY A 170 -15.51 -8.10 17.88
C GLY A 170 -15.76 -9.32 18.75
N LEU A 171 -16.48 -9.18 19.86
CA LEU A 171 -16.94 -10.34 20.66
C LEU A 171 -17.95 -11.16 19.86
N PRO A 172 -18.07 -12.47 20.16
CA PRO A 172 -19.18 -13.27 19.63
C PRO A 172 -20.52 -12.62 19.98
N PRO A 173 -21.48 -12.57 19.04
CA PRO A 173 -22.78 -11.97 19.32
C PRO A 173 -23.58 -12.80 20.31
N GLY A 174 -24.41 -12.12 21.09
CA GLY A 174 -25.45 -12.75 21.88
C GLY A 174 -26.55 -13.36 21.01
N ARG A 175 -27.50 -14.06 21.64
CA ARG A 175 -28.64 -14.66 20.93
C ARG A 175 -29.40 -13.59 20.15
N GLY A 176 -29.67 -13.83 18.88
CA GLY A 176 -30.41 -12.92 17.99
C GLY A 176 -29.58 -11.74 17.44
N GLN A 177 -28.32 -11.57 17.87
CA GLN A 177 -27.45 -10.51 17.36
C GLN A 177 -26.66 -10.96 16.11
N LYS A 178 -26.36 -10.00 15.23
CA LYS A 178 -25.51 -10.23 14.05
C LYS A 178 -24.03 -10.26 14.45
N ILE A 179 -23.22 -10.99 13.68
CA ILE A 179 -21.78 -11.11 13.88
C ILE A 179 -21.02 -10.24 12.87
N ASP A 180 -19.93 -9.61 13.32
CA ASP A 180 -19.02 -8.86 12.44
C ASP A 180 -18.44 -9.81 11.36
N VAL A 181 -18.40 -9.31 10.13
CA VAL A 181 -17.85 -10.04 8.98
C VAL A 181 -16.88 -9.16 8.20
N SER A 182 -15.89 -9.79 7.58
CA SER A 182 -14.91 -9.13 6.72
C SER A 182 -14.26 -10.13 5.78
N SER A 183 -13.22 -9.70 5.04
CA SER A 183 -12.35 -10.55 4.22
C SER A 183 -10.88 -10.17 4.42
N ALA A 184 -9.96 -11.01 3.92
CA ALA A 184 -8.53 -10.65 3.98
C ALA A 184 -8.24 -9.42 3.13
N TYR A 185 -8.90 -9.27 1.98
CA TYR A 185 -8.76 -8.11 1.11
C TYR A 185 -9.24 -6.82 1.79
N ASP A 186 -10.41 -6.85 2.42
CA ASP A 186 -10.94 -5.68 3.09
C ASP A 186 -10.07 -5.25 4.29
N LEU A 187 -9.58 -6.22 5.07
CA LEU A 187 -8.67 -5.93 6.18
C LEU A 187 -7.29 -5.45 5.72
N TYR A 188 -6.86 -5.85 4.52
CA TYR A 188 -5.67 -5.30 3.87
C TYR A 188 -5.88 -3.83 3.48
N LEU A 189 -7.04 -3.47 2.89
CA LEU A 189 -7.37 -2.07 2.58
C LEU A 189 -7.35 -1.21 3.85
N LEU A 190 -7.96 -1.70 4.92
CA LEU A 190 -7.94 -1.04 6.24
C LEU A 190 -6.52 -0.90 6.80
N ALA A 191 -5.66 -1.90 6.59
CA ALA A 191 -4.27 -1.83 7.03
C ALA A 191 -3.47 -0.79 6.24
N LEU A 192 -3.66 -0.69 4.93
CA LEU A 192 -3.06 0.36 4.09
C LEU A 192 -3.45 1.75 4.58
N GLU A 193 -4.73 1.97 4.87
CA GLU A 193 -5.20 3.26 5.38
C GLU A 193 -4.58 3.58 6.73
N LEU A 194 -4.58 2.64 7.68
CA LEU A 194 -3.97 2.83 8.99
C LEU A 194 -2.46 3.13 8.95
N LEU A 195 -1.75 2.67 7.92
CA LEU A 195 -0.32 3.00 7.75
C LEU A 195 -0.07 4.48 7.43
N LYS A 196 -1.07 5.22 6.97
CA LYS A 196 -1.00 6.66 6.77
C LYS A 196 -1.00 7.44 8.10
N HIS A 197 -1.37 6.79 9.21
CA HIS A 197 -1.44 7.36 10.55
C HIS A 197 -0.27 6.87 11.43
N PRO A 198 0.87 7.62 11.49
CA PRO A 198 2.08 7.17 12.21
C PRO A 198 1.83 6.86 13.68
N LEU A 199 0.86 7.54 14.31
CA LEU A 199 0.49 7.34 15.69
C LEU A 199 -0.04 5.91 15.94
N TYR A 200 -0.75 5.32 14.97
CA TYR A 200 -1.20 3.93 15.08
C TYR A 200 -0.03 2.96 15.22
N LEU A 201 0.97 3.07 14.33
CA LEU A 201 2.16 2.22 14.39
C LEU A 201 2.98 2.45 15.65
N SER A 202 3.08 3.70 16.12
CA SER A 202 3.77 4.01 17.36
C SER A 202 3.20 3.26 18.57
N TRP A 203 1.88 3.03 18.59
CA TRP A 203 1.23 2.23 19.64
C TRP A 203 1.23 0.74 19.36
N SER A 204 0.94 0.31 18.12
CA SER A 204 0.85 -1.10 17.78
C SER A 204 2.18 -1.84 17.87
N SER A 205 3.32 -1.12 17.78
CA SER A 205 4.67 -1.65 17.96
C SER A 205 5.09 -1.82 19.43
N ILE A 206 4.39 -1.18 20.37
CA ILE A 206 4.69 -1.29 21.80
C ILE A 206 4.41 -2.71 22.28
N ARG A 207 5.43 -3.37 22.83
CA ARG A 207 5.29 -4.72 23.37
C ARG A 207 4.62 -4.75 24.75
N LEU A 208 5.00 -3.82 25.61
CA LEU A 208 4.50 -3.68 26.98
C LEU A 208 4.43 -2.19 27.30
N ASP A 209 3.31 -1.75 27.85
CA ASP A 209 3.09 -0.40 28.35
C ASP A 209 2.35 -0.44 29.68
N THR A 210 2.11 0.70 30.28
CA THR A 210 1.39 0.83 31.54
C THR A 210 0.09 1.60 31.37
N PHE A 211 -0.84 1.33 32.27
CA PHE A 211 -2.16 1.98 32.37
C PHE A 211 -2.44 2.30 33.84
N ARG A 212 -3.36 3.23 34.12
CA ARG A 212 -3.71 3.61 35.51
C ARG A 212 -2.49 4.07 36.33
N ASN A 213 -1.73 5.04 35.82
CA ASN A 213 -0.52 5.58 36.48
C ASN A 213 0.49 4.46 36.86
N GLY A 214 0.64 3.43 36.02
CA GLY A 214 1.63 2.37 36.22
C GLY A 214 1.11 1.13 36.98
N THR A 215 -0.09 1.19 37.55
CA THR A 215 -0.64 0.07 38.37
C THR A 215 -1.22 -1.08 37.53
N PHE A 216 -1.36 -0.92 36.21
CA PHE A 216 -1.85 -1.96 35.31
C PHE A 216 -0.96 -2.05 34.06
N GLN A 217 -0.67 -3.27 33.60
CA GLN A 217 0.17 -3.50 32.44
C GLN A 217 -0.66 -3.77 31.17
N LEU A 218 -0.30 -3.08 30.07
CA LEU A 218 -0.84 -3.33 28.74
C LEU A 218 0.12 -4.23 27.94
N LEU A 219 -0.08 -5.54 28.01
CA LEU A 219 0.70 -6.47 27.19
C LEU A 219 0.09 -6.53 25.77
N ASN A 220 0.92 -6.29 24.75
CA ASN A 220 0.48 -6.38 23.37
C ASN A 220 0.07 -7.80 23.01
N THR A 221 -1.10 -7.94 22.40
CA THR A 221 -1.63 -9.26 21.98
C THR A 221 -0.78 -9.94 20.91
N ASN A 222 0.14 -9.22 20.27
CA ASN A 222 1.13 -9.73 19.31
C ASN A 222 2.58 -9.69 19.85
N HIS A 223 2.79 -9.50 21.15
CA HIS A 223 4.09 -9.27 21.80
C HIS A 223 5.18 -10.26 21.39
N ARG A 224 4.82 -11.54 21.16
CA ARG A 224 5.78 -12.59 20.75
C ARG A 224 6.32 -12.35 19.35
N MET A 225 5.47 -11.99 18.39
CA MET A 225 5.90 -11.70 17.03
C MET A 225 6.69 -10.40 16.96
N ILE A 226 6.24 -9.35 17.67
CA ILE A 226 6.96 -8.06 17.76
C ILE A 226 8.39 -8.28 18.33
N ARG A 227 8.54 -9.14 19.33
CA ARG A 227 9.87 -9.46 19.90
C ARG A 227 10.73 -10.31 18.98
N ASN A 228 10.13 -11.34 18.36
CA ASN A 228 10.90 -12.44 17.75
C ASN A 228 11.02 -12.32 16.22
N TYR A 229 10.30 -11.39 15.59
CA TYR A 229 10.39 -11.19 14.13
C TYR A 229 10.99 -9.83 13.81
N ARG A 230 12.17 -9.83 13.23
CA ARG A 230 12.91 -8.58 12.91
C ARG A 230 12.07 -7.65 12.04
N GLY A 231 11.91 -6.42 12.49
CA GLY A 231 11.22 -5.36 11.77
C GLY A 231 9.69 -5.34 11.93
N MET A 232 9.10 -6.28 12.70
CA MET A 232 7.65 -6.27 12.96
C MET A 232 7.27 -5.12 13.91
N ASP A 233 6.29 -4.31 13.49
CA ASP A 233 5.84 -3.12 14.21
C ASP A 233 4.31 -2.98 14.32
N GLY A 234 3.59 -4.05 14.11
CA GLY A 234 2.13 -4.07 14.29
C GLY A 234 1.50 -5.30 13.66
N MET A 235 0.20 -5.36 13.43
CA MET A 235 -0.80 -4.31 13.71
C MET A 235 -1.79 -4.80 14.79
N LYS A 236 -2.55 -5.88 14.49
CA LYS A 236 -3.64 -6.32 15.38
C LYS A 236 -3.91 -7.82 15.26
N THR A 237 -4.19 -8.46 16.41
CA THR A 237 -4.71 -9.83 16.49
C THR A 237 -6.22 -9.85 16.70
N GLY A 238 -6.85 -10.96 16.32
CA GLY A 238 -8.24 -11.23 16.63
C GLY A 238 -8.45 -12.72 16.90
N TYR A 239 -9.28 -13.06 17.91
CA TYR A 239 -9.64 -14.42 18.21
C TYR A 239 -11.00 -14.52 18.89
N HIS A 240 -11.78 -15.44 18.45
CA HIS A 240 -12.83 -16.13 19.19
C HIS A 240 -13.06 -17.52 18.56
N ARG A 241 -13.75 -18.43 19.25
CA ARG A 241 -13.88 -19.82 18.81
C ARG A 241 -14.35 -19.99 17.36
N ARG A 242 -15.31 -19.18 16.90
CA ARG A 242 -15.85 -19.23 15.52
C ARG A 242 -14.94 -18.59 14.48
N ALA A 243 -14.16 -17.57 14.86
CA ALA A 243 -13.25 -16.86 13.97
C ALA A 243 -11.95 -17.63 13.71
N GLY A 244 -11.48 -18.38 14.71
CA GLY A 244 -10.10 -18.86 14.72
C GLY A 244 -9.12 -17.73 15.05
N PHE A 245 -7.84 -17.95 14.82
CA PHE A 245 -6.77 -17.03 15.15
C PHE A 245 -6.46 -16.13 13.93
N ASN A 246 -6.67 -14.84 14.06
CA ASN A 246 -6.46 -13.82 13.04
C ASN A 246 -5.27 -12.92 13.39
N LEU A 247 -4.58 -12.41 12.36
CA LEU A 247 -3.53 -11.41 12.49
C LEU A 247 -3.47 -10.56 11.21
N VAL A 248 -3.53 -9.26 11.37
CA VAL A 248 -3.01 -8.28 10.41
C VAL A 248 -1.69 -7.78 10.95
N SER A 249 -0.63 -7.87 10.18
CA SER A 249 0.69 -7.42 10.61
C SER A 249 1.45 -6.67 9.53
N THR A 250 2.43 -5.88 9.96
CA THR A 250 3.39 -5.22 9.08
C THR A 250 4.80 -5.40 9.62
N ALA A 251 5.76 -5.44 8.71
CA ALA A 251 7.18 -5.46 9.03
C ALA A 251 7.97 -4.62 8.03
N LYS A 252 8.99 -3.89 8.53
CA LYS A 252 9.87 -3.05 7.70
C LYS A 252 11.33 -3.49 7.83
N ARG A 253 12.01 -3.68 6.69
CA ARG A 253 13.46 -3.97 6.62
C ARG A 253 14.07 -3.25 5.42
N LYS A 254 15.21 -2.59 5.59
CA LYS A 254 15.97 -1.95 4.49
C LYS A 254 15.09 -1.12 3.54
N GLY A 255 14.18 -0.31 4.08
CA GLY A 255 13.27 0.53 3.28
C GLY A 255 12.07 -0.19 2.65
N GLN A 256 11.98 -1.52 2.69
CA GLN A 256 10.82 -2.28 2.25
C GLN A 256 9.87 -2.53 3.42
N ARG A 257 8.56 -2.33 3.20
CA ARG A 257 7.50 -2.63 4.18
C ARG A 257 6.47 -3.56 3.56
N TYR A 258 6.18 -4.64 4.25
CA TYR A 258 5.12 -5.57 3.85
C TYR A 258 3.97 -5.57 4.83
N ILE A 259 2.77 -5.79 4.30
CA ILE A 259 1.55 -6.09 5.06
C ILE A 259 1.24 -7.57 4.87
N THR A 260 0.92 -8.26 5.96
CA THR A 260 0.32 -9.59 5.88
C THR A 260 -1.02 -9.63 6.60
N VAL A 261 -1.95 -10.35 6.01
CA VAL A 261 -3.24 -10.70 6.60
C VAL A 261 -3.33 -12.21 6.66
N VAL A 262 -3.47 -12.79 7.84
CA VAL A 262 -3.65 -14.23 8.06
C VAL A 262 -4.90 -14.45 8.91
N LEU A 263 -5.90 -15.14 8.36
CA LEU A 263 -7.22 -15.27 8.97
C LEU A 263 -7.62 -16.72 9.16
N GLY A 264 -8.28 -17.00 10.29
CA GLY A 264 -8.88 -18.30 10.56
C GLY A 264 -7.89 -19.43 10.80
N ALA A 265 -6.71 -19.13 11.33
CA ALA A 265 -5.76 -20.17 11.69
C ALA A 265 -6.27 -21.02 12.88
N LYS A 266 -5.91 -22.32 12.90
CA LYS A 266 -6.37 -23.28 13.93
C LYS A 266 -5.86 -22.94 15.33
N ASN A 267 -4.66 -22.35 15.44
CA ASN A 267 -4.07 -21.91 16.70
C ASN A 267 -3.09 -20.74 16.47
N SER A 268 -2.66 -20.11 17.56
CA SER A 268 -1.75 -18.94 17.50
C SER A 268 -0.37 -19.26 16.92
N ARG A 269 0.13 -20.49 17.13
CA ARG A 269 1.42 -20.95 16.59
C ARG A 269 1.38 -21.06 15.07
N LEU A 270 0.32 -21.67 14.51
CA LEU A 270 0.13 -21.79 13.06
C LEU A 270 -0.12 -20.44 12.40
N ARG A 271 -0.89 -19.55 13.04
CA ARG A 271 -1.06 -18.16 12.60
C ARG A 271 0.30 -17.45 12.48
N SER A 272 1.12 -17.52 13.56
CA SER A 272 2.43 -16.86 13.57
C SER A 272 3.39 -17.48 12.56
N LYS A 273 3.36 -18.81 12.37
CA LYS A 273 4.17 -19.51 11.35
C LYS A 273 3.78 -19.03 9.93
N ALA A 274 2.49 -19.00 9.63
CA ALA A 274 2.01 -18.53 8.32
C ALA A 274 2.40 -17.06 8.06
N THR A 275 2.22 -16.18 9.06
CA THR A 275 2.64 -14.78 8.96
C THR A 275 4.14 -14.64 8.71
N LYS A 276 4.98 -15.36 9.49
CA LYS A 276 6.44 -15.37 9.32
C LYS A 276 6.82 -15.78 7.89
N ASN A 277 6.26 -16.87 7.40
CA ASN A 277 6.59 -17.41 6.08
C ASN A 277 6.21 -16.46 4.95
N LEU A 278 5.05 -15.78 5.04
CA LEU A 278 4.66 -14.77 4.06
C LEU A 278 5.63 -13.58 4.07
N LEU A 279 6.01 -13.08 5.25
CA LEU A 279 6.95 -11.97 5.36
C LEU A 279 8.35 -12.36 4.88
N ASP A 280 8.84 -13.55 5.26
CA ASP A 280 10.14 -14.05 4.79
C ASP A 280 10.13 -14.18 3.26
N TYR A 281 9.07 -14.74 2.67
CA TYR A 281 8.93 -14.81 1.23
C TYR A 281 9.03 -13.43 0.56
N GLY A 282 8.37 -12.40 1.12
CA GLY A 282 8.47 -11.05 0.61
C GLY A 282 9.90 -10.51 0.67
N PHE A 283 10.56 -10.62 1.83
CA PHE A 283 11.91 -10.09 2.01
C PHE A 283 13.00 -10.88 1.27
N GLU A 284 12.81 -12.15 0.97
CA GLU A 284 13.77 -13.01 0.29
C GLU A 284 13.64 -12.94 -1.24
N ASN A 285 12.41 -12.74 -1.76
CA ASN A 285 12.16 -12.85 -3.20
C ASN A 285 11.95 -11.52 -3.91
N TYR A 286 11.71 -10.42 -3.19
CA TYR A 286 11.43 -9.12 -3.80
C TYR A 286 12.51 -8.10 -3.45
N LEU A 287 12.96 -7.37 -4.47
CA LEU A 287 13.94 -6.29 -4.35
C LEU A 287 13.39 -5.02 -5.01
N LYS A 288 13.82 -3.87 -4.52
CA LYS A 288 13.59 -2.58 -5.17
C LYS A 288 14.62 -2.42 -6.31
N TYR A 289 14.12 -2.35 -7.54
CA TYR A 289 14.93 -2.08 -8.72
C TYR A 289 14.78 -0.61 -9.10
N GLU A 290 15.87 0.14 -9.07
CA GLU A 290 15.96 1.48 -9.65
C GLU A 290 16.05 1.31 -11.17
N LEU A 291 14.98 1.66 -11.89
CA LEU A 291 14.85 1.45 -13.33
C LEU A 291 15.42 2.61 -14.12
N ASN A 292 15.29 3.82 -13.60
CA ASN A 292 15.94 5.04 -14.09
C ASN A 292 16.15 6.05 -12.95
N LYS A 293 17.05 6.99 -13.17
CA LYS A 293 17.27 8.17 -12.33
C LYS A 293 16.65 9.39 -12.99
N LYS A 294 16.50 10.47 -12.27
CA LYS A 294 16.17 11.77 -12.84
C LYS A 294 17.28 12.21 -13.80
N GLY A 295 16.92 12.63 -15.01
CA GLY A 295 17.85 13.07 -16.02
C GLY A 295 18.53 11.97 -16.85
N ASP A 296 18.14 10.70 -16.66
CA ASP A 296 18.64 9.63 -17.52
C ASP A 296 18.11 9.81 -18.95
N THR A 297 19.00 9.91 -19.93
CA THR A 297 18.66 9.91 -21.36
C THR A 297 18.05 8.57 -21.73
N VAL A 298 16.92 8.60 -22.45
CA VAL A 298 16.26 7.39 -22.93
C VAL A 298 16.67 7.08 -24.38
N PRO A 299 16.66 5.80 -24.81
CA PRO A 299 17.07 5.40 -26.16
C PRO A 299 15.98 5.66 -27.22
N PHE A 300 15.24 6.75 -27.05
CA PHE A 300 14.19 7.21 -27.94
C PHE A 300 14.40 8.68 -28.27
N SER A 301 14.11 9.05 -29.52
CA SER A 301 14.10 10.43 -29.98
C SER A 301 12.76 10.74 -30.64
N VAL A 302 12.39 12.00 -30.69
CA VAL A 302 11.20 12.49 -31.40
C VAL A 302 11.67 13.29 -32.59
N SER A 303 11.13 13.01 -33.79
CA SER A 303 11.44 13.77 -35.01
C SER A 303 10.97 15.22 -34.86
N VAL A 304 11.77 16.15 -35.39
CA VAL A 304 11.47 17.60 -35.35
C VAL A 304 11.34 18.15 -36.76
N GLU A 305 10.14 18.57 -37.13
CA GLU A 305 9.90 19.28 -38.39
C GLU A 305 10.36 20.74 -38.32
N ASN A 306 10.91 21.22 -39.41
CA ASN A 306 11.38 22.60 -39.56
C ASN A 306 12.43 23.03 -38.53
N GLY A 307 13.14 22.07 -37.93
CA GLY A 307 14.18 22.26 -36.92
C GLY A 307 15.58 22.25 -37.52
N GLU A 308 16.54 22.90 -36.84
CA GLU A 308 17.96 22.79 -37.16
C GLU A 308 18.51 21.37 -36.95
N ALA A 309 17.85 20.54 -36.13
CA ALA A 309 18.10 19.14 -35.97
C ALA A 309 16.87 18.32 -36.36
N GLU A 310 17.08 17.14 -36.95
CA GLU A 310 16.02 16.20 -37.39
C GLU A 310 15.28 15.54 -36.24
N GLY A 311 15.86 15.55 -35.04
CA GLY A 311 15.28 14.92 -33.86
C GLY A 311 15.78 15.52 -32.56
N VAL A 312 15.05 15.27 -31.48
CA VAL A 312 15.39 15.68 -30.12
C VAL A 312 15.45 14.46 -29.19
N SER A 313 16.51 14.38 -28.39
CA SER A 313 16.68 13.39 -27.34
C SER A 313 15.77 13.70 -26.14
N LEU A 314 15.36 12.66 -25.45
CA LEU A 314 14.49 12.75 -24.27
C LEU A 314 15.20 12.24 -23.02
N GLN A 315 14.89 12.86 -21.88
CA GLN A 315 15.36 12.45 -20.57
C GLN A 315 14.20 12.30 -19.58
N THR A 316 14.40 11.53 -18.54
CA THR A 316 13.42 11.29 -17.48
C THR A 316 13.32 12.48 -16.52
N THR A 317 12.09 12.84 -16.10
CA THR A 317 11.89 13.94 -15.13
C THR A 317 12.13 13.54 -13.70
N ASP A 318 12.03 12.25 -13.38
CA ASP A 318 12.11 11.71 -12.03
C ASP A 318 12.76 10.31 -12.02
N ALA A 319 13.21 9.87 -10.85
CA ALA A 319 13.64 8.48 -10.65
C ALA A 319 12.44 7.54 -10.50
N VAL A 320 12.53 6.33 -11.04
CA VAL A 320 11.54 5.27 -10.85
C VAL A 320 12.17 4.06 -10.20
N THR A 321 11.60 3.66 -9.07
CA THR A 321 11.97 2.44 -8.36
C THR A 321 10.74 1.55 -8.22
N ILE A 322 10.83 0.29 -8.65
CA ILE A 322 9.73 -0.68 -8.59
C ILE A 322 10.17 -1.91 -7.79
N LEU A 323 9.30 -2.39 -6.91
CA LEU A 323 9.51 -3.65 -6.19
C LEU A 323 9.15 -4.82 -7.10
N LEU A 324 10.14 -5.68 -7.41
CA LEU A 324 9.98 -6.82 -8.30
C LEU A 324 10.70 -8.06 -7.74
N SER A 325 10.19 -9.24 -8.07
CA SER A 325 10.99 -10.46 -7.96
C SER A 325 11.99 -10.52 -9.12
N GLN A 326 12.99 -11.40 -9.01
CA GLN A 326 13.98 -11.60 -10.08
C GLN A 326 13.31 -12.05 -11.39
N GLU A 327 12.29 -12.91 -11.30
CA GLU A 327 11.56 -13.39 -12.49
C GLU A 327 10.64 -12.30 -13.06
N GLU A 328 10.02 -11.46 -12.24
CA GLU A 328 9.25 -10.32 -12.70
C GLU A 328 10.15 -9.27 -13.38
N HIS A 329 11.33 -9.02 -12.80
CA HIS A 329 12.30 -8.09 -13.40
C HIS A 329 12.77 -8.54 -14.80
N LYS A 330 12.89 -9.85 -15.06
CA LYS A 330 13.21 -10.39 -16.40
C LYS A 330 12.10 -10.17 -17.41
N ARG A 331 10.83 -10.12 -16.97
CA ARG A 331 9.63 -9.96 -17.80
C ARG A 331 9.11 -8.53 -17.86
N LEU A 332 9.79 -7.59 -17.18
CA LEU A 332 9.36 -6.19 -17.18
C LEU A 332 9.49 -5.61 -18.59
N GLU A 333 8.41 -5.01 -19.06
CA GLU A 333 8.32 -4.32 -20.34
C GLU A 333 8.37 -2.82 -20.15
N ILE A 334 9.04 -2.12 -21.08
CA ILE A 334 9.11 -0.66 -21.10
C ILE A 334 8.40 -0.17 -22.35
N TRP A 335 7.39 0.67 -22.16
CA TRP A 335 6.53 1.18 -23.21
C TRP A 335 6.64 2.70 -23.31
N PRO A 336 7.27 3.25 -24.39
CA PRO A 336 7.28 4.68 -24.60
C PRO A 336 5.91 5.18 -25.10
N GLN A 337 5.42 6.21 -24.47
CA GLN A 337 4.23 6.98 -24.85
C GLN A 337 4.68 8.36 -25.30
N ILE A 338 5.24 8.45 -26.52
CA ILE A 338 5.82 9.67 -27.09
C ILE A 338 5.20 9.96 -28.46
N PRO A 339 5.07 11.24 -28.86
CA PRO A 339 4.67 11.61 -30.22
C PRO A 339 5.73 11.11 -31.22
N LYS A 340 5.31 10.77 -32.43
CA LYS A 340 6.23 10.42 -33.51
C LYS A 340 7.03 11.62 -34.00
N GLN A 341 6.41 12.80 -33.98
CA GLN A 341 6.93 14.02 -34.58
C GLN A 341 6.39 15.26 -33.84
N ILE A 342 7.20 16.31 -33.78
CA ILE A 342 6.82 17.67 -33.30
C ILE A 342 7.41 18.70 -34.24
N THR A 343 6.95 19.96 -34.15
CA THR A 343 7.42 21.07 -34.95
C THR A 343 8.33 22.00 -34.14
N ALA A 344 9.42 22.47 -34.75
CA ALA A 344 10.29 23.48 -34.15
C ALA A 344 9.57 24.82 -33.97
N PRO A 345 9.97 25.69 -33.01
CA PRO A 345 11.08 25.47 -32.07
C PRO A 345 10.73 24.55 -30.91
N VAL A 346 11.68 23.73 -30.53
CA VAL A 346 11.58 22.84 -29.31
C VAL A 346 12.39 23.50 -28.21
N LYS A 347 11.81 23.61 -27.02
CA LYS A 347 12.49 24.14 -25.83
C LYS A 347 13.21 23.03 -25.08
N VAL A 348 14.27 23.35 -24.35
CA VAL A 348 14.85 22.46 -23.37
C VAL A 348 13.84 22.18 -22.24
N GLU A 349 13.84 20.96 -21.68
CA GLU A 349 12.90 20.51 -20.64
C GLU A 349 11.40 20.59 -21.04
N GLN A 350 11.12 20.66 -22.34
CA GLN A 350 9.75 20.58 -22.83
C GLN A 350 9.21 19.18 -22.62
N GLN A 351 8.10 19.03 -21.89
CA GLN A 351 7.49 17.74 -21.63
C GLN A 351 6.95 17.08 -22.90
N LEU A 352 7.43 15.88 -23.23
CA LEU A 352 7.06 15.14 -24.45
C LEU A 352 6.77 13.67 -24.14
N GLY A 353 5.69 13.40 -23.38
CA GLY A 353 5.24 12.05 -23.16
C GLY A 353 5.75 11.39 -21.88
N SER A 354 5.85 10.05 -21.88
CA SER A 354 6.22 9.25 -20.71
C SER A 354 6.75 7.86 -21.07
N LEU A 355 7.46 7.22 -20.14
CA LEU A 355 7.72 5.79 -20.15
C LEU A 355 6.81 5.07 -19.16
N GLU A 356 6.18 4.02 -19.61
CA GLU A 356 5.42 3.11 -18.79
C GLU A 356 6.21 1.83 -18.53
N TYR A 357 6.23 1.37 -17.29
CA TYR A 357 6.81 0.09 -16.87
C TYR A 357 5.67 -0.89 -16.62
N ARG A 358 5.57 -1.93 -17.47
CA ARG A 358 4.49 -2.91 -17.43
C ARG A 358 5.01 -4.30 -17.13
N LEU A 359 4.22 -5.05 -16.38
CA LEU A 359 4.45 -6.47 -16.12
C LEU A 359 3.20 -7.25 -16.55
N ASP A 360 3.37 -8.15 -17.51
CA ASP A 360 2.28 -8.96 -18.08
C ASP A 360 1.08 -8.06 -18.52
N GLY A 361 1.38 -6.91 -19.18
CA GLY A 361 0.43 -5.91 -19.63
C GLY A 361 -0.11 -4.95 -18.55
N LYS A 362 0.19 -5.19 -17.26
CA LYS A 362 -0.27 -4.34 -16.16
C LYS A 362 0.74 -3.23 -15.86
N LEU A 363 0.26 -1.98 -15.81
CA LEU A 363 1.07 -0.83 -15.43
C LEU A 363 1.53 -0.95 -13.96
N LEU A 364 2.86 -0.90 -13.72
CA LEU A 364 3.47 -0.89 -12.41
C LEU A 364 4.06 0.47 -12.02
N GLY A 365 4.48 1.28 -13.00
CA GLY A 365 5.04 2.60 -12.79
C GLY A 365 5.10 3.39 -14.09
N GLN A 366 5.28 4.70 -13.98
CA GLN A 366 5.38 5.62 -15.10
C GLN A 366 6.31 6.78 -14.73
N VAL A 367 7.07 7.29 -15.72
CA VAL A 367 7.85 8.51 -15.59
C VAL A 367 7.59 9.42 -16.79
N LYS A 368 7.49 10.71 -16.54
CA LYS A 368 7.39 11.70 -17.61
C LYS A 368 8.73 11.88 -18.31
N LEU A 369 8.67 12.20 -19.60
CA LEU A 369 9.82 12.51 -20.43
C LEU A 369 9.82 13.99 -20.82
N GLN A 370 11.00 14.58 -20.89
CA GLN A 370 11.24 15.93 -21.36
C GLN A 370 12.41 15.96 -22.33
N THR A 371 12.47 16.99 -23.17
CA THR A 371 13.56 17.21 -24.10
C THR A 371 14.87 17.50 -23.36
N GLU A 372 15.95 16.91 -23.82
CA GLU A 372 17.29 17.12 -23.28
C GLU A 372 17.88 18.46 -23.78
N ASN A 373 17.60 18.81 -25.05
CA ASN A 373 18.12 19.99 -25.71
C ASN A 373 17.02 20.79 -26.39
N ALA A 374 17.27 22.07 -26.67
CA ALA A 374 16.44 22.88 -27.55
C ALA A 374 16.76 22.57 -29.03
N VAL A 375 15.75 22.69 -29.89
CA VAL A 375 15.92 22.63 -31.33
C VAL A 375 15.29 23.90 -31.94
N PRO A 376 16.09 24.89 -32.39
CA PRO A 376 15.61 26.08 -33.04
C PRO A 376 14.93 25.78 -34.39
N VAL A 377 14.19 26.74 -34.92
CA VAL A 377 13.65 26.65 -36.28
C VAL A 377 14.80 26.77 -37.28
N GLN A 378 14.82 25.91 -38.29
CA GLN A 378 15.79 25.98 -39.38
C GLN A 378 15.73 27.34 -40.10
N SER A 379 16.85 28.09 -40.08
CA SER A 379 16.91 29.38 -40.79
C SER A 379 17.17 29.13 -42.27
N PHE A 380 16.31 29.64 -43.14
CA PHE A 380 16.47 29.55 -44.60
C PHE A 380 17.59 30.44 -45.15
N LEU A 381 18.41 31.11 -44.30
CA LEU A 381 19.39 32.13 -44.74
C LEU A 381 20.82 31.62 -44.99
N SER A 382 21.11 30.31 -44.87
CA SER A 382 22.47 29.78 -45.07
C SER A 382 22.76 29.15 -46.45
N GLY A 383 21.86 29.25 -47.45
CA GLY A 383 22.01 28.56 -48.74
C GLY A 383 22.12 29.48 -49.97
N GLY A 384 22.19 30.82 -49.85
CA GLY A 384 21.98 31.70 -51.00
C GLY A 384 22.97 32.81 -51.29
N PHE A 385 24.13 32.96 -50.65
CA PHE A 385 25.01 34.13 -50.89
C PHE A 385 26.50 33.82 -51.23
N THR A 386 26.88 32.57 -51.46
CA THR A 386 28.29 32.25 -51.75
C THR A 386 28.56 31.89 -53.23
N SER A 387 27.58 31.96 -54.14
CA SER A 387 27.80 31.60 -55.55
C SER A 387 27.63 32.77 -56.54
N MET A 388 27.53 34.06 -56.10
CA MET A 388 27.35 35.18 -56.99
C MET A 388 28.55 36.17 -57.03
N LEU A 389 29.67 35.89 -56.39
CA LEU A 389 30.85 36.78 -56.38
C LEU A 389 32.10 36.24 -57.08
N THR A 390 32.01 35.15 -57.85
CA THR A 390 33.18 34.62 -58.62
C THR A 390 33.11 34.78 -60.15
N ASN A 391 32.18 35.58 -60.70
CA ASN A 391 32.07 35.77 -62.14
C ASN A 391 32.17 37.25 -62.62
N LEU A 392 32.95 38.08 -61.93
CA LEU A 392 33.21 39.48 -62.41
C LEU A 392 34.72 39.84 -62.28
N SER A 393 35.61 38.98 -62.78
CA SER A 393 36.99 39.40 -62.98
C SER A 393 37.68 38.54 -64.06
N ASP A 394 37.17 38.62 -65.31
CA ASP A 394 37.93 38.28 -66.49
C ASP A 394 37.26 38.90 -67.72
N THR A 395 37.45 40.24 -67.92
CA THR A 395 37.47 40.89 -69.22
C THR A 395 38.14 42.27 -69.04
N ASN A 396 39.47 42.26 -69.20
CA ASN A 396 40.29 43.18 -69.98
C ASN A 396 41.75 42.91 -69.76
#